data_b5d4c396da2c964a55e86974ab1c6632
#
_entry.id   b5d4c396da2c964a55e86974ab1c6632
#
_cell.length_a   1.000
_cell.length_b   1.000
_cell.length_c   1.000
_cell.angle_alpha   90.00
_cell.angle_beta   90.00
_cell.angle_gamma   90.00
#
_symmetry.space_group_name_H-M   'P 1'
#
loop_
_entity.id
_entity.type
_entity.pdbx_description
1 polymer ?
#
loop_
_entity_poly.entity_id
_entity_poly.type
_entity_poly.pdbx_seq_one_letter_code
_entity_poly.pdbx_strand_id
1 'polypeptide(L)'
;YLDYGHADGDWQPNKYGGRENLEAIDFLRHLNTAVFKEYPQALMIAEESSAWPLVTQPVDVGGLGFNYKWNMGWMNDMLRYMSLDPLFRKDNHNLITFSLCYAFSENFILPLSHDEVVHGKHSLLDKMPGDYWQKFAGLRAFYGYWMSHPGKKLLFMGSEFGQFIEWKYDDSLDWHLLKYPMHKAMHDYVRSLNTYYVDHPEFWEEDCDWSGFSWISCDDCDNSVIAFYRTGKDETDMTVVVCNFTPVVRHSYRFGVPERDVRRSLQQ
;
A
#
# COMPACT_ATOMS: atom_id res chain seq x y z
N TYR A 1 14.88 -11.55 -10.07
CA TYR A 1 15.19 -13.00 -10.17
C TYR A 1 14.59 -13.63 -11.41
N LEU A 2 13.38 -13.25 -11.78
CA LEU A 2 12.63 -13.86 -12.87
C LEU A 2 13.05 -13.25 -14.21
N ASP A 3 13.41 -11.99 -14.18
CA ASP A 3 13.90 -11.21 -15.30
C ASP A 3 14.92 -10.20 -14.74
N TYR A 4 16.14 -10.26 -15.21
CA TYR A 4 17.21 -9.42 -14.68
C TYR A 4 17.15 -7.95 -15.11
N GLY A 5 16.17 -7.55 -15.92
CA GLY A 5 15.98 -6.14 -16.30
C GLY A 5 17.17 -5.48 -16.96
N HIS A 6 18.09 -6.24 -17.55
CA HIS A 6 19.25 -5.73 -18.23
C HIS A 6 18.87 -4.99 -19.51
N ALA A 7 19.73 -4.05 -19.91
CA ALA A 7 19.61 -3.38 -21.20
C ALA A 7 19.67 -4.40 -22.35
N ASP A 8 19.05 -4.07 -23.48
CA ASP A 8 19.06 -4.93 -24.66
C ASP A 8 20.50 -5.27 -25.06
N GLY A 9 20.78 -6.57 -25.18
CA GLY A 9 22.12 -7.09 -25.53
C GLY A 9 23.06 -7.36 -24.35
N ASP A 10 22.69 -7.04 -23.11
CA ASP A 10 23.53 -7.21 -21.91
C ASP A 10 23.05 -8.41 -21.03
N TRP A 11 22.42 -9.41 -21.63
CA TRP A 11 21.93 -10.61 -20.96
C TRP A 11 22.11 -11.84 -21.85
N GLN A 12 22.23 -13.01 -21.21
CA GLN A 12 22.29 -14.28 -21.95
C GLN A 12 20.86 -14.81 -22.16
N PRO A 13 20.49 -15.10 -23.42
CA PRO A 13 19.16 -15.65 -23.68
C PRO A 13 19.03 -17.06 -23.09
N ASN A 14 17.84 -17.35 -22.56
CA ASN A 14 17.50 -18.72 -22.19
C ASN A 14 17.33 -19.61 -23.43
N LYS A 15 17.07 -20.90 -23.23
CA LYS A 15 16.91 -21.88 -24.32
C LYS A 15 15.77 -21.58 -25.33
N TYR A 16 14.88 -20.62 -25.01
CA TYR A 16 13.82 -20.17 -25.90
C TYR A 16 14.09 -18.80 -26.52
N GLY A 17 15.26 -18.21 -26.24
CA GLY A 17 15.64 -16.90 -26.73
C GLY A 17 15.12 -15.71 -25.90
N GLY A 18 14.41 -15.99 -24.82
CA GLY A 18 13.94 -14.97 -23.87
C GLY A 18 14.96 -14.69 -22.76
N ARG A 19 14.65 -13.70 -21.92
CA ARG A 19 15.50 -13.27 -20.81
C ARG A 19 15.08 -13.82 -19.44
N GLU A 20 14.04 -14.62 -19.41
CA GLU A 20 13.50 -15.20 -18.20
C GLU A 20 14.48 -16.23 -17.61
N ASN A 21 14.64 -16.19 -16.29
CA ASN A 21 15.39 -17.20 -15.55
C ASN A 21 14.51 -18.45 -15.33
N LEU A 22 14.58 -19.39 -16.28
CA LEU A 22 13.71 -20.58 -16.28
C LEU A 22 13.97 -21.48 -15.06
N GLU A 23 15.21 -21.56 -14.62
CA GLU A 23 15.62 -22.36 -13.47
C GLU A 23 15.06 -21.77 -12.18
N ALA A 24 15.07 -20.46 -12.01
CA ALA A 24 14.47 -19.79 -10.85
C ALA A 24 12.94 -19.94 -10.84
N ILE A 25 12.30 -19.82 -12.01
CA ILE A 25 10.85 -20.01 -12.16
C ILE A 25 10.46 -21.44 -11.75
N ASP A 26 11.18 -22.43 -12.26
CA ASP A 26 10.94 -23.83 -11.95
C ASP A 26 11.16 -24.14 -10.46
N PHE A 27 12.25 -23.62 -9.89
CA PHE A 27 12.54 -23.73 -8.46
C PHE A 27 11.40 -23.15 -7.60
N LEU A 28 10.93 -21.94 -7.91
CA LEU A 28 9.88 -21.27 -7.13
C LEU A 28 8.55 -22.02 -7.21
N ARG A 29 8.19 -22.55 -8.37
CA ARG A 29 7.00 -23.40 -8.53
C ARG A 29 7.09 -24.67 -7.68
N HIS A 30 8.22 -25.37 -7.74
CA HIS A 30 8.45 -26.56 -6.93
C HIS A 30 8.46 -26.24 -5.44
N LEU A 31 9.12 -25.14 -5.04
CA LEU A 31 9.16 -24.69 -3.65
C LEU A 31 7.76 -24.45 -3.09
N ASN A 32 6.96 -23.62 -3.77
CA ASN A 32 5.61 -23.29 -3.32
C ASN A 32 4.72 -24.54 -3.28
N THR A 33 4.81 -25.42 -4.28
CA THR A 33 4.07 -26.68 -4.29
C THR A 33 4.47 -27.58 -3.11
N ALA A 34 5.76 -27.70 -2.81
CA ALA A 34 6.25 -28.51 -1.71
C ALA A 34 5.84 -27.94 -0.34
N VAL A 35 5.96 -26.62 -0.17
CA VAL A 35 5.56 -25.95 1.08
C VAL A 35 4.08 -26.15 1.35
N PHE A 36 3.20 -25.91 0.39
CA PHE A 36 1.76 -26.05 0.61
C PHE A 36 1.30 -27.50 0.78
N LYS A 37 2.04 -28.46 0.22
CA LYS A 37 1.79 -29.87 0.48
C LYS A 37 2.03 -30.26 1.94
N GLU A 38 3.11 -29.76 2.53
CA GLU A 38 3.49 -30.07 3.92
C GLU A 38 2.84 -29.12 4.93
N TYR A 39 2.66 -27.85 4.54
CA TYR A 39 2.16 -26.76 5.40
C TYR A 39 1.07 -25.95 4.67
N PRO A 40 -0.15 -26.51 4.52
CA PRO A 40 -1.21 -25.85 3.75
C PRO A 40 -1.70 -24.51 4.32
N GLN A 41 -1.34 -24.18 5.57
CA GLN A 41 -1.64 -22.89 6.20
C GLN A 41 -0.50 -21.88 6.08
N ALA A 42 0.62 -22.22 5.44
CA ALA A 42 1.71 -21.28 5.23
C ALA A 42 1.31 -20.12 4.30
N LEU A 43 1.90 -18.97 4.52
CA LEU A 43 1.79 -17.83 3.60
C LEU A 43 3.13 -17.66 2.88
N MET A 44 3.12 -17.83 1.57
CA MET A 44 4.26 -17.58 0.70
C MET A 44 4.07 -16.22 0.03
N ILE A 45 4.99 -15.29 0.32
CA ILE A 45 4.89 -13.89 -0.10
C ILE A 45 6.12 -13.55 -0.94
N ALA A 46 5.89 -13.02 -2.14
CA ALA A 46 6.96 -12.61 -3.04
C ALA A 46 7.32 -11.13 -2.85
N GLU A 47 8.59 -10.84 -2.67
CA GLU A 47 9.17 -9.52 -2.92
C GLU A 47 9.75 -9.53 -4.34
N GLU A 48 8.98 -8.98 -5.28
CA GLU A 48 9.32 -8.94 -6.69
C GLU A 48 8.85 -7.61 -7.30
N SER A 49 9.79 -6.79 -7.72
CA SER A 49 9.52 -5.43 -8.21
C SER A 49 9.17 -5.36 -9.69
N SER A 50 9.41 -6.44 -10.44
CA SER A 50 9.13 -6.46 -11.89
C SER A 50 7.64 -6.60 -12.19
N ALA A 51 7.27 -6.31 -13.43
CA ALA A 51 5.93 -6.54 -13.97
C ALA A 51 5.69 -8.01 -14.38
N TRP A 52 6.47 -8.97 -13.83
CA TRP A 52 6.29 -10.39 -14.12
C TRP A 52 4.86 -10.84 -13.78
N PRO A 53 4.14 -11.46 -14.73
CA PRO A 53 2.74 -11.82 -14.52
C PRO A 53 2.58 -13.14 -13.74
N LEU A 54 1.39 -13.32 -13.15
CA LEU A 54 0.94 -14.57 -12.54
C LEU A 54 1.81 -15.01 -11.33
N VAL A 55 2.46 -14.09 -10.63
CA VAL A 55 3.24 -14.42 -9.43
C VAL A 55 2.36 -15.07 -8.37
N THR A 56 1.14 -14.57 -8.20
CA THR A 56 0.19 -15.02 -7.18
C THR A 56 -0.89 -15.97 -7.70
N GLN A 57 -0.76 -16.39 -8.96
CA GLN A 57 -1.67 -17.40 -9.51
C GLN A 57 -1.16 -18.83 -9.21
N PRO A 58 -2.06 -19.82 -9.12
CA PRO A 58 -1.69 -21.22 -8.91
C PRO A 58 -0.74 -21.76 -9.99
N VAL A 59 0.08 -22.74 -9.61
CA VAL A 59 1.09 -23.32 -10.50
C VAL A 59 0.45 -24.07 -11.69
N ASP A 60 -0.70 -24.69 -11.49
CA ASP A 60 -1.44 -25.46 -12.51
C ASP A 60 -2.03 -24.57 -13.62
N VAL A 61 -2.24 -23.28 -13.37
CA VAL A 61 -2.63 -22.32 -14.39
C VAL A 61 -1.45 -21.50 -14.94
N GLY A 62 -0.21 -21.91 -14.62
CA GLY A 62 1.02 -21.29 -15.12
C GLY A 62 1.64 -20.23 -14.21
N GLY A 63 1.06 -20.01 -13.02
CA GLY A 63 1.58 -19.09 -12.03
C GLY A 63 2.80 -19.61 -11.27
N LEU A 64 3.30 -18.78 -10.33
CA LEU A 64 4.40 -19.17 -9.43
C LEU A 64 3.91 -19.76 -8.10
N GLY A 65 2.62 -19.62 -7.78
CA GLY A 65 1.99 -20.21 -6.60
C GLY A 65 2.22 -19.42 -5.29
N PHE A 66 2.63 -18.18 -5.32
CA PHE A 66 2.65 -17.34 -4.12
C PHE A 66 1.23 -16.93 -3.70
N ASN A 67 1.00 -16.71 -2.41
CA ASN A 67 -0.27 -16.15 -1.92
C ASN A 67 -0.36 -14.65 -2.23
N TYR A 68 0.74 -13.92 -2.04
CA TYR A 68 0.80 -12.48 -2.20
C TYR A 68 2.11 -12.03 -2.83
N LYS A 69 2.06 -10.82 -3.39
CA LYS A 69 3.22 -10.09 -3.92
C LYS A 69 3.24 -8.67 -3.35
N TRP A 70 4.42 -8.15 -3.02
CA TRP A 70 4.56 -6.75 -2.66
C TRP A 70 4.30 -5.82 -3.84
N ASN A 71 3.48 -4.78 -3.63
CA ASN A 71 3.23 -3.75 -4.63
C ASN A 71 4.26 -2.62 -4.52
N MET A 72 5.43 -2.84 -5.10
CA MET A 72 6.53 -1.87 -5.07
C MET A 72 6.21 -0.62 -5.92
N GLY A 73 5.40 -0.75 -6.98
CA GLY A 73 4.94 0.38 -7.79
C GLY A 73 4.09 1.35 -6.99
N TRP A 74 3.06 0.84 -6.31
CA TRP A 74 2.24 1.65 -5.39
C TRP A 74 3.09 2.33 -4.32
N MET A 75 4.00 1.60 -3.70
CA MET A 75 4.86 2.12 -2.63
C MET A 75 5.71 3.31 -3.13
N ASN A 76 6.38 3.16 -4.27
CA ASN A 76 7.20 4.23 -4.84
C ASN A 76 6.37 5.47 -5.20
N ASP A 77 5.23 5.29 -5.86
CA ASP A 77 4.33 6.38 -6.26
C ASP A 77 3.79 7.13 -5.03
N MET A 78 3.35 6.41 -4.01
CA MET A 78 2.80 7.00 -2.80
C MET A 78 3.87 7.76 -1.99
N LEU A 79 5.05 7.20 -1.80
CA LEU A 79 6.12 7.87 -1.07
C LEU A 79 6.58 9.12 -1.83
N ARG A 80 6.68 9.06 -3.15
CA ARG A 80 6.96 10.22 -3.99
C ARG A 80 5.89 11.30 -3.83
N TYR A 81 4.61 10.94 -3.95
CA TYR A 81 3.50 11.89 -3.80
C TYR A 81 3.47 12.55 -2.42
N MET A 82 3.61 11.76 -1.37
CA MET A 82 3.53 12.25 0.00
C MET A 82 4.71 13.14 0.40
N SER A 83 5.89 12.97 -0.23
CA SER A 83 7.05 13.82 -0.01
C SER A 83 6.97 15.17 -0.73
N LEU A 84 6.06 15.33 -1.69
CA LEU A 84 5.84 16.61 -2.38
C LEU A 84 5.25 17.65 -1.43
N ASP A 85 5.72 18.90 -1.57
CA ASP A 85 4.99 20.04 -1.02
C ASP A 85 3.54 20.01 -1.56
N PRO A 86 2.53 20.22 -0.70
CA PRO A 86 1.12 20.21 -1.12
C PRO A 86 0.78 21.09 -2.32
N LEU A 87 1.53 22.15 -2.57
CA LEU A 87 1.36 23.02 -3.74
C LEU A 87 1.58 22.31 -5.08
N PHE A 88 2.45 21.28 -5.10
CA PHE A 88 2.80 20.54 -6.32
C PHE A 88 2.03 19.22 -6.48
N ARG A 89 1.18 18.86 -5.50
CA ARG A 89 0.43 17.61 -5.52
C ARG A 89 -0.58 17.56 -6.65
N LYS A 90 -1.19 18.68 -7.02
CA LYS A 90 -2.14 18.77 -8.13
C LYS A 90 -1.55 18.30 -9.47
N ASP A 91 -0.29 18.64 -9.74
CA ASP A 91 0.40 18.29 -10.98
C ASP A 91 0.92 16.83 -10.99
N ASN A 92 0.81 16.14 -9.86
CA ASN A 92 1.25 14.77 -9.64
C ASN A 92 0.11 13.85 -9.16
N HIS A 93 -1.13 14.24 -9.39
CA HIS A 93 -2.32 13.53 -8.88
C HIS A 93 -2.41 12.08 -9.37
N ASN A 94 -1.86 11.79 -10.55
CA ASN A 94 -1.78 10.44 -11.10
C ASN A 94 -1.01 9.46 -10.19
N LEU A 95 -0.06 9.92 -9.36
CA LEU A 95 0.68 9.03 -8.45
C LEU A 95 -0.21 8.35 -7.42
N ILE A 96 -1.34 8.96 -7.02
CA ILE A 96 -2.28 8.36 -6.07
C ILE A 96 -3.40 7.55 -6.73
N THR A 97 -3.54 7.62 -8.04
CA THR A 97 -4.62 6.95 -8.77
C THR A 97 -4.13 5.82 -9.68
N PHE A 98 -2.91 5.92 -10.19
CA PHE A 98 -2.36 5.01 -11.19
C PHE A 98 -2.30 3.54 -10.72
N SER A 99 -2.02 3.32 -9.44
CA SER A 99 -1.94 1.96 -8.88
C SER A 99 -3.22 1.14 -9.06
N LEU A 100 -4.39 1.81 -9.14
CA LEU A 100 -5.67 1.13 -9.37
C LEU A 100 -5.78 0.52 -10.78
N CYS A 101 -4.98 0.99 -11.75
CA CYS A 101 -4.97 0.40 -13.10
C CYS A 101 -4.49 -1.06 -13.08
N TYR A 102 -3.72 -1.46 -12.07
CA TYR A 102 -3.16 -2.81 -11.94
C TYR A 102 -3.39 -3.46 -10.56
N ALA A 103 -4.11 -2.80 -9.66
CA ALA A 103 -4.30 -3.23 -8.27
C ALA A 103 -4.83 -4.67 -8.13
N PHE A 104 -5.51 -5.19 -9.14
CA PHE A 104 -6.12 -6.53 -9.16
C PHE A 104 -5.45 -7.49 -10.15
N SER A 105 -4.27 -7.15 -10.67
CA SER A 105 -3.48 -8.04 -11.52
C SER A 105 -2.81 -9.18 -10.73
N GLU A 106 -2.58 -8.95 -9.45
CA GLU A 106 -2.00 -9.88 -8.48
C GLU A 106 -2.68 -9.69 -7.12
N ASN A 107 -2.49 -10.63 -6.20
CA ASN A 107 -2.87 -10.45 -4.81
C ASN A 107 -1.80 -9.60 -4.11
N PHE A 108 -2.01 -8.32 -3.99
CA PHE A 108 -0.99 -7.41 -3.50
C PHE A 108 -1.00 -7.21 -1.98
N ILE A 109 0.22 -7.06 -1.45
CA ILE A 109 0.48 -6.39 -0.17
C ILE A 109 1.03 -5.00 -0.47
N LEU A 110 0.55 -3.97 0.21
CA LEU A 110 1.02 -2.59 0.14
C LEU A 110 2.15 -2.39 1.16
N PRO A 111 3.43 -2.50 0.75
CA PRO A 111 4.53 -2.49 1.69
C PRO A 111 4.92 -1.07 2.09
N LEU A 112 5.07 -0.85 3.39
CA LEU A 112 5.87 0.20 4.01
C LEU A 112 6.89 -0.54 4.87
N SER A 113 7.89 -1.11 4.21
CA SER A 113 8.83 -2.07 4.80
C SER A 113 10.05 -1.38 5.42
N HIS A 114 11.01 -2.19 5.88
CA HIS A 114 12.29 -1.68 6.38
C HIS A 114 13.07 -0.93 5.31
N ASP A 115 12.98 -1.36 4.06
CA ASP A 115 13.74 -0.77 2.95
C ASP A 115 13.39 0.71 2.71
N GLU A 116 12.18 1.13 3.03
CA GLU A 116 11.76 2.53 2.87
C GLU A 116 12.28 3.44 3.99
N VAL A 117 12.82 2.88 5.07
CA VAL A 117 13.21 3.64 6.27
C VAL A 117 14.65 3.38 6.75
N VAL A 118 15.46 2.71 5.94
CA VAL A 118 16.90 2.48 6.20
C VAL A 118 17.74 3.72 5.90
N HIS A 119 19.01 3.65 6.27
CA HIS A 119 20.00 4.73 6.16
C HIS A 119 19.98 5.43 4.79
N GLY A 120 19.87 6.76 4.82
CA GLY A 120 19.81 7.62 3.62
C GLY A 120 18.43 7.75 3.01
N LYS A 121 17.39 7.07 3.54
CA LYS A 121 16.04 7.09 2.99
C LYS A 121 15.03 7.87 3.83
N HIS A 122 15.38 8.35 5.01
CA HIS A 122 14.51 9.00 5.99
C HIS A 122 13.42 8.09 6.56
N SER A 123 12.92 8.38 7.76
CA SER A 123 11.72 7.70 8.31
C SER A 123 10.46 8.12 7.53
N LEU A 124 9.37 7.35 7.66
CA LEU A 124 8.09 7.72 7.03
C LEU A 124 7.59 9.10 7.49
N LEU A 125 7.78 9.43 8.78
CA LEU A 125 7.43 10.74 9.30
C LEU A 125 8.31 11.84 8.69
N ASP A 126 9.63 11.60 8.59
CA ASP A 126 10.55 12.61 8.10
C ASP A 126 10.43 12.87 6.59
N LYS A 127 9.93 11.90 5.82
CA LYS A 127 9.57 12.10 4.41
C LYS A 127 8.44 13.11 4.20
N MET A 128 7.57 13.31 5.20
CA MET A 128 6.47 14.27 5.07
C MET A 128 6.99 15.70 5.06
N PRO A 129 6.50 16.56 4.15
CA PRO A 129 6.92 17.96 4.08
C PRO A 129 6.36 18.79 5.23
N GLY A 130 6.96 19.97 5.45
CA GLY A 130 6.49 20.97 6.37
C GLY A 130 7.08 20.87 7.77
N ASP A 131 6.44 21.56 8.72
CA ASP A 131 6.83 21.58 10.12
C ASP A 131 6.44 20.30 10.86
N TYR A 132 6.79 20.22 12.14
CA TYR A 132 6.53 19.05 12.98
C TYR A 132 5.04 18.64 13.00
N TRP A 133 4.11 19.61 13.11
CA TRP A 133 2.68 19.31 13.08
C TRP A 133 2.22 18.83 11.70
N GLN A 134 2.71 19.49 10.63
CA GLN A 134 2.37 19.16 9.25
C GLN A 134 2.86 17.77 8.86
N LYS A 135 4.07 17.36 9.31
CA LYS A 135 4.59 16.01 9.13
C LYS A 135 3.63 14.96 9.68
N PHE A 136 3.16 15.11 10.91
CA PHE A 136 2.18 14.21 11.50
C PHE A 136 0.82 14.24 10.80
N ALA A 137 0.36 15.40 10.37
CA ALA A 137 -0.88 15.53 9.61
C ALA A 137 -0.78 14.80 8.26
N GLY A 138 0.33 14.98 7.55
CA GLY A 138 0.63 14.27 6.31
C GLY A 138 0.66 12.74 6.50
N LEU A 139 1.35 12.29 7.55
CA LEU A 139 1.47 10.85 7.83
C LEU A 139 0.11 10.24 8.22
N ARG A 140 -0.74 10.95 8.96
CA ARG A 140 -2.12 10.48 9.26
C ARG A 140 -2.95 10.35 7.99
N ALA A 141 -2.92 11.35 7.11
CA ALA A 141 -3.64 11.31 5.84
C ALA A 141 -3.16 10.14 4.97
N PHE A 142 -1.84 9.91 4.94
CA PHE A 142 -1.25 8.79 4.23
C PHE A 142 -1.70 7.44 4.80
N TYR A 143 -1.65 7.25 6.10
CA TYR A 143 -2.07 5.99 6.73
C TYR A 143 -3.56 5.73 6.58
N GLY A 144 -4.41 6.75 6.65
CA GLY A 144 -5.84 6.60 6.39
C GLY A 144 -6.13 6.12 4.97
N TYR A 145 -5.47 6.73 3.98
CA TYR A 145 -5.55 6.28 2.59
C TYR A 145 -4.99 4.86 2.40
N TRP A 146 -3.77 4.60 2.89
CA TRP A 146 -3.13 3.30 2.79
C TRP A 146 -3.99 2.18 3.39
N MET A 147 -4.58 2.41 4.57
CA MET A 147 -5.43 1.43 5.24
C MET A 147 -6.70 1.11 4.44
N SER A 148 -7.24 2.09 3.72
CA SER A 148 -8.48 1.94 2.95
C SER A 148 -8.26 1.51 1.48
N HIS A 149 -7.04 1.65 0.94
CA HIS A 149 -6.71 1.22 -0.42
C HIS A 149 -6.80 -0.32 -0.55
N PRO A 150 -7.26 -0.90 -1.69
CA PRO A 150 -7.21 -2.36 -1.91
C PRO A 150 -5.80 -2.94 -1.75
N GLY A 151 -5.71 -4.15 -1.22
CA GLY A 151 -4.46 -4.87 -0.92
C GLY A 151 -4.18 -4.97 0.57
N LYS A 152 -3.45 -6.01 0.97
CA LYS A 152 -3.07 -6.26 2.36
C LYS A 152 -2.02 -5.24 2.83
N LYS A 153 -1.87 -5.08 4.14
CA LYS A 153 -1.07 -4.02 4.75
C LYS A 153 0.21 -4.56 5.37
N LEU A 154 1.33 -3.89 5.12
CA LEU A 154 2.60 -4.16 5.79
C LEU A 154 3.19 -2.84 6.27
N LEU A 155 3.36 -2.68 7.59
CA LEU A 155 3.98 -1.53 8.22
C LEU A 155 5.18 -1.98 9.04
N PHE A 156 6.35 -1.42 8.77
CA PHE A 156 7.56 -1.72 9.53
C PHE A 156 7.53 -1.07 10.91
N MET A 157 8.05 -1.79 11.90
CA MET A 157 8.09 -1.39 13.31
C MET A 157 8.68 0.02 13.52
N GLY A 158 8.11 0.77 14.46
CA GLY A 158 8.48 2.15 14.77
C GLY A 158 7.69 3.18 13.96
N SER A 159 7.20 2.82 12.78
CA SER A 159 6.41 3.70 11.93
C SER A 159 5.02 3.98 12.52
N GLU A 160 4.48 3.06 13.34
CA GLU A 160 3.18 3.19 13.99
C GLU A 160 3.12 4.31 15.05
N PHE A 161 4.26 4.73 15.60
CA PHE A 161 4.32 5.89 16.48
C PHE A 161 5.12 7.06 15.88
N GLY A 162 5.43 6.96 14.57
CA GLY A 162 6.15 8.02 13.85
C GLY A 162 7.58 8.19 14.34
N GLN A 163 8.36 7.10 14.45
CA GLN A 163 9.78 7.20 14.75
C GLN A 163 10.43 8.24 13.82
N PHE A 164 11.19 9.17 14.39
CA PHE A 164 11.70 10.31 13.64
C PHE A 164 12.96 9.99 12.87
N ILE A 165 13.85 9.18 13.47
CA ILE A 165 15.09 8.74 12.82
C ILE A 165 14.84 7.49 11.95
N GLU A 166 15.76 7.27 11.04
CA GLU A 166 15.83 6.06 10.23
C GLU A 166 16.03 4.82 11.11
N TRP A 167 15.59 3.68 10.61
CA TRP A 167 15.81 2.42 11.31
C TRP A 167 17.29 2.06 11.40
N LYS A 168 17.71 1.70 12.60
CA LYS A 168 19.04 1.15 12.89
C LYS A 168 18.87 -0.28 13.40
N TYR A 169 19.51 -1.22 12.72
CA TYR A 169 19.40 -2.63 13.08
C TYR A 169 20.14 -2.99 14.39
N ASP A 170 21.11 -2.18 14.80
CA ASP A 170 21.99 -2.37 15.97
C ASP A 170 21.52 -1.59 17.21
N ASP A 171 20.36 -0.94 17.14
CA ASP A 171 19.80 -0.16 18.24
C ASP A 171 18.31 -0.49 18.45
N SER A 172 17.78 -0.16 19.63
CA SER A 172 16.35 -0.28 19.90
C SER A 172 15.56 0.84 19.19
N LEU A 173 14.25 0.60 18.98
CA LEU A 173 13.35 1.67 18.57
C LEU A 173 13.30 2.78 19.63
N ASP A 174 13.00 3.99 19.18
CA ASP A 174 12.91 5.20 20.00
C ASP A 174 11.64 5.22 20.87
N TRP A 175 11.41 4.18 21.68
CA TRP A 175 10.24 4.04 22.55
C TRP A 175 9.98 5.23 23.48
N HIS A 176 11.03 6.01 23.78
CA HIS A 176 10.92 7.23 24.57
C HIS A 176 10.04 8.30 23.90
N LEU A 177 9.87 8.24 22.56
CA LEU A 177 9.00 9.16 21.80
C LEU A 177 7.54 9.07 22.22
N LEU A 178 7.07 7.93 22.72
CA LEU A 178 5.71 7.75 23.22
C LEU A 178 5.37 8.66 24.43
N LYS A 179 6.37 9.30 25.05
CA LYS A 179 6.16 10.35 26.08
C LYS A 179 5.68 11.68 25.48
N TYR A 180 5.87 11.90 24.18
CA TYR A 180 5.48 13.14 23.50
C TYR A 180 4.10 13.01 22.89
N PRO A 181 3.23 14.03 23.06
CA PRO A 181 1.81 13.92 22.68
C PRO A 181 1.57 13.53 21.21
N MET A 182 2.34 14.06 20.27
CA MET A 182 2.14 13.79 18.84
C MET A 182 2.44 12.32 18.47
N HIS A 183 3.53 11.76 19.02
CA HIS A 183 3.89 10.36 18.81
C HIS A 183 2.88 9.41 19.49
N LYS A 184 2.47 9.76 20.71
CA LYS A 184 1.42 9.00 21.41
C LYS A 184 0.11 9.02 20.64
N ALA A 185 -0.31 10.18 20.14
CA ALA A 185 -1.52 10.32 19.34
C ALA A 185 -1.43 9.55 18.00
N MET A 186 -0.26 9.52 17.35
CA MET A 186 -0.03 8.73 16.15
C MET A 186 -0.18 7.23 16.43
N HIS A 187 0.43 6.75 17.51
CA HIS A 187 0.31 5.35 17.93
C HIS A 187 -1.15 4.96 18.23
N ASP A 188 -1.88 5.83 18.93
CA ASP A 188 -3.30 5.59 19.20
C ASP A 188 -4.15 5.63 17.92
N TYR A 189 -3.81 6.50 16.97
CA TYR A 189 -4.44 6.56 15.66
C TYR A 189 -4.22 5.27 14.84
N VAL A 190 -2.98 4.79 14.75
CA VAL A 190 -2.67 3.55 14.02
C VAL A 190 -3.38 2.35 14.67
N ARG A 191 -3.44 2.29 16.01
CA ARG A 191 -4.23 1.28 16.71
C ARG A 191 -5.71 1.35 16.32
N SER A 192 -6.28 2.56 16.26
CA SER A 192 -7.67 2.75 15.85
C SER A 192 -7.90 2.32 14.41
N LEU A 193 -6.97 2.64 13.49
CA LEU A 193 -7.04 2.18 12.10
C LEU A 193 -7.00 0.65 11.99
N ASN A 194 -6.12 0.00 12.74
CA ASN A 194 -6.02 -1.46 12.75
C ASN A 194 -7.32 -2.10 13.27
N THR A 195 -7.88 -1.58 14.36
CA THR A 195 -9.16 -2.06 14.90
C THR A 195 -10.27 -1.84 13.87
N TYR A 196 -10.35 -0.64 13.29
CA TYR A 196 -11.34 -0.33 12.27
C TYR A 196 -11.23 -1.27 11.06
N TYR A 197 -10.01 -1.52 10.57
CA TYR A 197 -9.77 -2.43 9.46
C TYR A 197 -10.26 -3.86 9.75
N VAL A 198 -9.99 -4.38 10.93
CA VAL A 198 -10.42 -5.74 11.33
C VAL A 198 -11.94 -5.84 11.47
N ASP A 199 -12.55 -4.81 12.05
CA ASP A 199 -13.99 -4.78 12.34
C ASP A 199 -14.86 -4.48 11.10
N HIS A 200 -14.25 -4.06 9.98
CA HIS A 200 -14.95 -3.65 8.76
C HIS A 200 -14.53 -4.54 7.56
N PRO A 201 -15.27 -5.63 7.31
CA PRO A 201 -14.93 -6.63 6.30
C PRO A 201 -14.82 -6.07 4.90
N GLU A 202 -15.50 -4.98 4.58
CA GLU A 202 -15.40 -4.29 3.30
C GLU A 202 -13.97 -3.83 2.94
N PHE A 203 -13.05 -3.77 3.90
CA PHE A 203 -11.64 -3.42 3.62
C PHE A 203 -10.75 -4.61 3.27
N TRP A 204 -11.22 -5.86 3.49
CA TRP A 204 -10.33 -7.01 3.34
C TRP A 204 -10.97 -8.26 2.73
N GLU A 205 -12.30 -8.35 2.62
CA GLU A 205 -12.96 -9.52 2.04
C GLU A 205 -12.83 -9.57 0.53
N GLU A 206 -13.15 -8.48 -0.16
CA GLU A 206 -13.09 -8.33 -1.61
C GLU A 206 -11.91 -7.43 -2.00
N ASP A 207 -10.69 -7.90 -1.69
CA ASP A 207 -9.47 -7.09 -1.77
C ASP A 207 -8.65 -7.37 -3.04
N CYS A 208 -9.05 -8.37 -3.83
CA CYS A 208 -8.28 -8.87 -4.97
C CYS A 208 -9.00 -8.68 -6.31
N ASP A 209 -10.17 -8.03 -6.34
CA ASP A 209 -10.88 -7.70 -7.57
C ASP A 209 -11.71 -6.40 -7.45
N TRP A 210 -12.33 -6.00 -8.56
CA TRP A 210 -13.10 -4.77 -8.65
C TRP A 210 -14.42 -4.79 -7.86
N SER A 211 -14.91 -5.93 -7.40
CA SER A 211 -16.14 -5.99 -6.59
C SER A 211 -16.02 -5.23 -5.27
N GLY A 212 -14.82 -5.22 -4.70
CA GLY A 212 -14.52 -4.54 -3.45
C GLY A 212 -14.17 -3.06 -3.55
N PHE A 213 -14.14 -2.47 -4.75
CA PHE A 213 -13.68 -1.09 -4.93
C PHE A 213 -14.41 -0.36 -6.05
N SER A 214 -14.79 0.89 -5.81
CA SER A 214 -15.28 1.79 -6.86
C SER A 214 -14.89 3.24 -6.59
N TRP A 215 -14.47 3.94 -7.65
CA TRP A 215 -14.24 5.37 -7.59
C TRP A 215 -15.56 6.14 -7.47
N ILE A 216 -15.53 7.19 -6.65
CA ILE A 216 -16.53 8.28 -6.64
C ILE A 216 -15.98 9.46 -7.42
N SER A 217 -14.73 9.85 -7.11
CA SER A 217 -13.99 10.90 -7.81
C SER A 217 -12.50 10.61 -7.72
N CYS A 218 -11.82 10.52 -8.88
CA CYS A 218 -10.39 10.29 -8.97
C CYS A 218 -9.64 11.39 -9.72
N ASP A 219 -10.33 12.42 -10.17
CA ASP A 219 -9.85 13.43 -11.11
C ASP A 219 -9.83 14.87 -10.55
N ASP A 220 -10.19 15.07 -9.29
CA ASP A 220 -10.14 16.39 -8.63
C ASP A 220 -8.69 16.75 -8.22
N CYS A 221 -7.84 16.90 -9.23
CA CYS A 221 -6.42 17.23 -9.06
C CYS A 221 -6.24 18.65 -8.50
N ASP A 222 -7.06 19.61 -8.88
CA ASP A 222 -6.97 21.00 -8.43
C ASP A 222 -7.13 21.13 -6.91
N ASN A 223 -7.95 20.30 -6.32
CA ASN A 223 -8.14 20.23 -4.88
C ASN A 223 -7.26 19.17 -4.20
N SER A 224 -6.57 18.30 -4.97
CA SER A 224 -5.86 17.12 -4.48
C SER A 224 -6.74 16.25 -3.57
N VAL A 225 -7.97 16.00 -4.02
CA VAL A 225 -8.99 15.21 -3.33
C VAL A 225 -9.30 13.98 -4.16
N ILE A 226 -9.40 12.84 -3.50
CA ILE A 226 -9.98 11.63 -4.08
C ILE A 226 -11.10 11.11 -3.19
N ALA A 227 -12.06 10.45 -3.81
CA ALA A 227 -13.14 9.78 -3.12
C ALA A 227 -13.44 8.43 -3.79
N PHE A 228 -13.63 7.41 -2.97
CA PHE A 228 -13.99 6.06 -3.40
C PHE A 228 -14.81 5.36 -2.32
N TYR A 229 -15.33 4.20 -2.63
CA TYR A 229 -15.92 3.35 -1.62
C TYR A 229 -15.38 1.92 -1.71
N ARG A 230 -15.37 1.27 -0.56
CA ARG A 230 -15.07 -0.15 -0.41
C ARG A 230 -16.38 -0.88 -0.09
N THR A 231 -16.50 -2.09 -0.64
CA THR A 231 -17.68 -2.95 -0.44
C THR A 231 -17.21 -4.34 -0.01
N GLY A 232 -17.86 -4.92 0.97
CA GLY A 232 -17.67 -6.31 1.39
C GLY A 232 -18.47 -7.29 0.53
N LYS A 233 -18.42 -8.57 0.88
CA LYS A 233 -19.27 -9.62 0.27
C LYS A 233 -20.74 -9.37 0.47
N ASP A 234 -21.11 -8.88 1.66
CA ASP A 234 -22.42 -8.29 1.86
C ASP A 234 -22.40 -6.88 1.27
N GLU A 235 -23.17 -6.67 0.22
CA GLU A 235 -23.27 -5.36 -0.43
C GLU A 235 -23.76 -4.25 0.50
N THR A 236 -24.35 -4.58 1.65
CA THR A 236 -24.73 -3.60 2.66
C THR A 236 -23.53 -3.07 3.44
N ASP A 237 -22.43 -3.83 3.50
CA ASP A 237 -21.17 -3.43 4.11
C ASP A 237 -20.39 -2.54 3.12
N MET A 238 -20.52 -1.22 3.32
CA MET A 238 -19.90 -0.23 2.45
C MET A 238 -19.33 0.92 3.26
N THR A 239 -18.06 1.23 3.03
CA THR A 239 -17.41 2.43 3.57
C THR A 239 -16.99 3.39 2.46
N VAL A 240 -17.44 4.64 2.57
CA VAL A 240 -17.02 5.76 1.70
C VAL A 240 -15.78 6.43 2.30
N VAL A 241 -14.75 6.55 1.49
CA VAL A 241 -13.45 7.13 1.85
C VAL A 241 -13.24 8.41 1.06
N VAL A 242 -12.94 9.50 1.75
CA VAL A 242 -12.59 10.80 1.13
C VAL A 242 -11.27 11.27 1.69
N CYS A 243 -10.29 11.48 0.82
CA CYS A 243 -8.96 11.92 1.19
C CYS A 243 -8.69 13.32 0.63
N ASN A 244 -8.39 14.27 1.53
CA ASN A 244 -7.88 15.58 1.17
C ASN A 244 -6.38 15.63 1.48
N PHE A 245 -5.56 15.69 0.44
CA PHE A 245 -4.09 15.70 0.57
C PHE A 245 -3.50 17.11 0.64
N THR A 246 -4.31 18.12 0.93
CA THR A 246 -3.84 19.50 1.12
C THR A 246 -4.18 20.01 2.53
N PRO A 247 -3.43 20.99 3.06
CA PRO A 247 -3.75 21.61 4.34
C PRO A 247 -4.93 22.59 4.25
N VAL A 248 -5.64 22.63 3.13
CA VAL A 248 -6.77 23.54 2.90
C VAL A 248 -8.07 22.87 3.31
N VAL A 249 -8.79 23.45 4.23
CA VAL A 249 -10.13 23.00 4.60
C VAL A 249 -11.11 23.24 3.45
N ARG A 250 -11.78 22.18 2.98
CA ARG A 250 -12.76 22.24 1.88
C ARG A 250 -14.17 22.33 2.46
N HIS A 251 -14.61 23.54 2.79
CA HIS A 251 -15.96 23.76 3.28
C HIS A 251 -17.01 23.42 2.21
N SER A 252 -18.06 22.69 2.61
CA SER A 252 -19.18 22.32 1.72
C SER A 252 -18.75 21.53 0.48
N TYR A 253 -17.63 20.79 0.54
CA TYR A 253 -17.21 19.91 -0.54
C TYR A 253 -18.29 18.86 -0.80
N ARG A 254 -18.67 18.68 -2.07
CA ARG A 254 -19.76 17.81 -2.49
C ARG A 254 -19.26 16.71 -3.42
N PHE A 255 -19.69 15.50 -3.16
CA PHE A 255 -19.47 14.32 -4.02
C PHE A 255 -20.72 13.43 -3.97
N GLY A 256 -20.97 12.69 -5.06
CA GLY A 256 -22.05 11.71 -5.11
C GLY A 256 -21.67 10.45 -4.34
N VAL A 257 -22.64 9.85 -3.67
CA VAL A 257 -22.52 8.52 -3.05
C VAL A 257 -23.64 7.63 -3.57
N PRO A 258 -23.47 6.30 -3.62
CA PRO A 258 -24.59 5.39 -3.85
C PRO A 258 -25.74 5.65 -2.86
N GLU A 259 -26.98 5.52 -3.32
CA GLU A 259 -28.17 5.78 -2.51
C GLU A 259 -28.30 4.73 -1.39
N ARG A 260 -27.78 5.04 -0.23
CA ARG A 260 -27.81 4.24 1.00
C ARG A 260 -27.78 5.13 2.23
N ASP A 261 -28.14 4.58 3.40
CA ASP A 261 -27.98 5.27 4.69
C ASP A 261 -26.50 5.42 5.04
N VAL A 262 -25.95 6.63 4.90
CA VAL A 262 -24.56 6.93 5.20
C VAL A 262 -24.40 7.41 6.63
N ARG A 263 -23.57 6.73 7.42
CA ARG A 263 -23.15 7.15 8.77
C ARG A 263 -21.70 7.59 8.78
N ARG A 264 -21.40 8.64 9.55
CA ARG A 264 -20.02 9.12 9.74
C ARG A 264 -19.33 8.26 10.78
N SER A 265 -18.27 7.54 10.43
CA SER A 265 -17.59 6.60 11.32
C SER A 265 -16.21 7.04 11.78
N LEU A 266 -15.37 7.63 10.89
CA LEU A 266 -14.04 8.13 11.22
C LEU A 266 -13.79 9.49 10.57
N GLN A 267 -13.32 10.44 11.38
CA GLN A 267 -12.85 11.74 10.90
C GLN A 267 -11.51 12.05 11.56
N GLN A 268 -10.56 12.47 10.77
CA GLN A 268 -9.30 13.07 11.23
C GLN A 268 -9.46 14.54 11.56
#